data_141147dbba915192b195734bd7025779
#
_entry.id   141147dbba915192b195734bd7025779
#
_cell.length_a   1.000
_cell.length_b   1.000
_cell.length_c   1.000
_cell.angle_alpha   90.00
_cell.angle_beta   90.00
_cell.angle_gamma   90.00
#
_symmetry.space_group_name_H-M   'P 1'
#
loop_
_entity.id
_entity.type
_entity.pdbx_description
1 polymer ?
#
loop_
_entity_poly.entity_id
_entity_poly.type
_entity_poly.pdbx_seq_one_letter_code
_entity_poly.pdbx_strand_id
1 'polypeptide(L)'
;MLSLALVLTALPIRGEANIYSSVIRLHIIANSNTEADQEMKLFVRDRILAKCGETLVTEGGNANDAMERLSCDGGLDGVLYVANAAVEEFCSERGIDVPNVSVTLGDEKYPRRYYEGLAFPSGTYHSLRVIIGEGEGENWWCVLFPPLCFSAASEPNDSDFISVGLTPDQYNVISGEKSPKYRIRFRIIEWIEELFSDK
;
A
#
# COMPACT_ATOMS: atom_id res chain seq x y z
N MET A 1 35.79 -10.25 -9.11
CA MET A 1 35.40 -10.28 -7.69
C MET A 1 34.42 -9.16 -7.33
N LEU A 2 34.67 -7.89 -7.71
CA LEU A 2 33.79 -6.77 -7.39
C LEU A 2 32.37 -6.90 -8.01
N SER A 3 32.26 -7.39 -9.25
CA SER A 3 30.96 -7.56 -9.95
C SER A 3 30.06 -8.63 -9.33
N LEU A 4 30.61 -9.70 -8.77
CA LEU A 4 29.84 -10.74 -8.09
C LEU A 4 29.30 -10.26 -6.75
N ALA A 5 30.08 -9.45 -6.01
CA ALA A 5 29.62 -8.82 -4.78
C ALA A 5 28.47 -7.85 -5.00
N LEU A 6 28.50 -7.09 -6.13
CA LEU A 6 27.43 -6.17 -6.50
C LEU A 6 26.12 -6.89 -6.82
N VAL A 7 26.19 -8.03 -7.52
CA VAL A 7 25.00 -8.85 -7.85
C VAL A 7 24.41 -9.48 -6.58
N LEU A 8 25.24 -9.95 -5.66
CA LEU A 8 24.78 -10.57 -4.42
C LEU A 8 24.10 -9.57 -3.46
N THR A 9 24.43 -8.28 -3.54
CA THR A 9 23.78 -7.24 -2.73
C THR A 9 22.43 -6.77 -3.30
N ALA A 10 22.16 -7.06 -4.57
CA ALA A 10 20.89 -6.74 -5.23
C ALA A 10 19.83 -7.86 -5.09
N LEU A 11 20.21 -9.04 -4.60
CA LEU A 11 19.27 -10.13 -4.39
C LEU A 11 18.44 -9.87 -3.12
N PRO A 12 17.11 -10.10 -3.18
CA PRO A 12 16.24 -9.99 -2.00
C PRO A 12 16.70 -11.01 -0.94
N ILE A 13 16.69 -10.59 0.32
CA ILE A 13 17.00 -11.49 1.43
C ILE A 13 15.85 -12.50 1.56
N ARG A 14 16.17 -13.74 1.96
CA ARG A 14 15.14 -14.73 2.33
C ARG A 14 14.16 -14.12 3.32
N GLY A 15 12.89 -14.07 2.95
CA GLY A 15 11.82 -13.38 3.70
C GLY A 15 11.35 -12.09 3.04
N GLU A 16 12.23 -11.26 2.45
CA GLU A 16 11.80 -10.08 1.68
C GLU A 16 10.99 -10.51 0.45
N ALA A 17 11.43 -11.53 -0.29
CA ALA A 17 10.71 -12.03 -1.46
C ALA A 17 9.29 -12.52 -1.13
N ASN A 18 9.09 -13.07 0.07
CA ASN A 18 7.77 -13.54 0.49
C ASN A 18 6.85 -12.41 0.95
N ILE A 19 7.39 -11.26 1.38
CA ILE A 19 6.57 -10.16 1.87
C ILE A 19 5.85 -9.45 0.71
N TYR A 20 6.45 -9.41 -0.47
CA TYR A 20 5.85 -8.73 -1.64
C TYR A 20 4.54 -9.38 -2.08
N SER A 21 4.44 -10.72 -2.01
CA SER A 21 3.23 -11.47 -2.34
C SER A 21 2.22 -11.60 -1.19
N SER A 22 2.64 -11.26 0.03
CA SER A 22 1.80 -11.36 1.23
C SER A 22 1.18 -10.03 1.66
N VAL A 23 1.42 -8.98 0.89
CA VAL A 23 0.98 -7.62 1.19
C VAL A 23 0.25 -7.03 0.01
N ILE A 24 -0.93 -6.45 0.29
CA ILE A 24 -1.64 -5.62 -0.68
C ILE A 24 -1.48 -4.16 -0.26
N ARG A 25 -1.01 -3.33 -1.17
CA ARG A 25 -0.84 -1.90 -0.94
C ARG A 25 -2.08 -1.14 -1.42
N LEU A 26 -2.33 0.02 -0.81
CA LEU A 26 -3.32 0.99 -1.30
C LEU A 26 -2.57 2.24 -1.76
N HIS A 27 -2.85 2.67 -2.98
CA HIS A 27 -2.31 3.87 -3.57
C HIS A 27 -3.44 4.76 -4.08
N ILE A 28 -3.58 5.95 -3.52
CA ILE A 28 -4.58 6.92 -3.95
C ILE A 28 -3.88 8.18 -4.46
N ILE A 29 -4.25 8.64 -5.65
CA ILE A 29 -3.66 9.80 -6.31
C ILE A 29 -4.74 10.87 -6.42
N ALA A 30 -4.46 12.08 -5.93
CA ALA A 30 -5.35 13.21 -6.06
C ALA A 30 -5.37 13.75 -7.49
N ASN A 31 -6.45 14.43 -7.87
CA ASN A 31 -6.56 15.12 -9.16
C ASN A 31 -5.43 16.16 -9.33
N SER A 32 -5.23 17.02 -8.32
CA SER A 32 -4.15 18.02 -8.30
C SER A 32 -3.65 18.27 -6.87
N ASN A 33 -2.75 19.26 -6.71
CA ASN A 33 -2.22 19.66 -5.41
C ASN A 33 -3.02 20.82 -4.76
N THR A 34 -4.22 21.12 -5.23
CA THR A 34 -5.10 22.07 -4.54
C THR A 34 -5.54 21.48 -3.19
N GLU A 35 -5.81 22.35 -2.23
CA GLU A 35 -6.28 21.95 -0.90
C GLU A 35 -7.55 21.09 -0.99
N ALA A 36 -8.51 21.50 -1.84
CA ALA A 36 -9.76 20.76 -2.06
C ALA A 36 -9.53 19.34 -2.61
N ASP A 37 -8.61 19.17 -3.58
CA ASP A 37 -8.31 17.86 -4.15
C ASP A 37 -7.57 16.97 -3.14
N GLN A 38 -6.72 17.55 -2.29
CA GLN A 38 -6.05 16.81 -1.22
C GLN A 38 -7.03 16.39 -0.12
N GLU A 39 -7.98 17.24 0.27
CA GLU A 39 -9.06 16.88 1.19
C GLU A 39 -9.97 15.79 0.61
N MET A 40 -10.36 15.92 -0.68
CA MET A 40 -11.15 14.93 -1.39
C MET A 40 -10.44 13.57 -1.39
N LYS A 41 -9.14 13.51 -1.70
CA LYS A 41 -8.35 12.29 -1.65
C LYS A 41 -8.44 11.61 -0.27
N LEU A 42 -8.31 12.37 0.81
CA LEU A 42 -8.40 11.82 2.17
C LEU A 42 -9.81 11.34 2.50
N PHE A 43 -10.83 12.05 2.06
CA PHE A 43 -12.22 11.64 2.22
C PHE A 43 -12.53 10.33 1.49
N VAL A 44 -12.11 10.21 0.22
CA VAL A 44 -12.23 8.98 -0.58
C VAL A 44 -11.47 7.83 0.08
N ARG A 45 -10.25 8.08 0.58
CA ARG A 45 -9.47 7.10 1.34
C ARG A 45 -10.29 6.50 2.48
N ASP A 46 -10.89 7.32 3.31
CA ASP A 46 -11.60 6.87 4.51
C ASP A 46 -12.81 6.00 4.14
N ARG A 47 -13.52 6.35 3.06
CA ARG A 47 -14.64 5.55 2.55
C ARG A 47 -14.18 4.20 1.99
N ILE A 48 -13.08 4.18 1.22
CA ILE A 48 -12.49 2.94 0.70
C ILE A 48 -12.00 2.05 1.83
N LEU A 49 -11.30 2.61 2.82
CA LEU A 49 -10.83 1.83 3.96
C LEU A 49 -11.99 1.18 4.71
N ALA A 50 -13.06 1.93 5.01
CA ALA A 50 -14.24 1.36 5.66
C ALA A 50 -14.80 0.17 4.87
N LYS A 51 -14.94 0.31 3.54
CA LYS A 51 -15.43 -0.78 2.67
C LYS A 51 -14.48 -1.98 2.62
N CYS A 52 -13.20 -1.73 2.43
CA CYS A 52 -12.19 -2.79 2.37
C CYS A 52 -12.03 -3.51 3.73
N GLY A 53 -12.15 -2.79 4.85
CA GLY A 53 -12.13 -3.38 6.18
C GLY A 53 -13.19 -4.45 6.36
N GLU A 54 -14.40 -4.19 5.88
CA GLU A 54 -15.49 -5.17 5.92
C GLU A 54 -15.26 -6.38 4.97
N THR A 55 -14.60 -6.15 3.85
CA THR A 55 -14.51 -7.14 2.76
C THR A 55 -13.25 -8.01 2.86
N LEU A 56 -12.12 -7.43 3.27
CA LEU A 56 -10.80 -8.08 3.19
C LEU A 56 -10.36 -8.73 4.49
N VAL A 57 -10.81 -8.21 5.62
CA VAL A 57 -10.43 -8.72 6.95
C VAL A 57 -11.32 -9.89 7.32
N THR A 58 -10.81 -11.11 7.11
CA THR A 58 -11.43 -12.34 7.64
C THR A 58 -10.43 -13.06 8.52
N GLU A 59 -10.91 -13.65 9.61
CA GLU A 59 -10.07 -14.47 10.49
C GLU A 59 -9.34 -15.57 9.70
N GLY A 60 -8.03 -15.63 9.84
CA GLY A 60 -7.18 -16.63 9.17
C GLY A 60 -7.01 -16.45 7.66
N GLY A 61 -7.49 -15.35 7.06
CA GLY A 61 -7.29 -15.02 5.65
C GLY A 61 -5.83 -14.64 5.35
N ASN A 62 -5.43 -14.81 4.08
CA ASN A 62 -4.11 -14.39 3.60
C ASN A 62 -4.26 -13.42 2.41
N ALA A 63 -3.13 -12.88 1.92
CA ALA A 63 -3.14 -11.91 0.82
C ALA A 63 -3.76 -12.47 -0.47
N ASN A 64 -3.60 -13.76 -0.75
CA ASN A 64 -4.21 -14.37 -1.94
C ASN A 64 -5.74 -14.41 -1.83
N ASP A 65 -6.28 -14.74 -0.65
CA ASP A 65 -7.72 -14.72 -0.40
C ASP A 65 -8.28 -13.29 -0.52
N ALA A 66 -7.53 -12.30 -0.04
CA ALA A 66 -7.89 -10.88 -0.16
C ALA A 66 -7.83 -10.41 -1.63
N MET A 67 -6.80 -10.82 -2.39
CA MET A 67 -6.69 -10.55 -3.83
C MET A 67 -7.83 -11.20 -4.61
N GLU A 68 -8.19 -12.45 -4.28
CA GLU A 68 -9.31 -13.12 -4.92
C GLU A 68 -10.62 -12.37 -4.69
N ARG A 69 -10.90 -11.92 -3.45
CA ARG A 69 -12.08 -11.11 -3.14
C ARG A 69 -12.12 -9.78 -3.88
N LEU A 70 -10.97 -9.11 -4.04
CA LEU A 70 -10.88 -7.89 -4.84
C LEU A 70 -11.05 -8.16 -6.33
N SER A 71 -10.65 -9.33 -6.81
CA SER A 71 -10.71 -9.71 -8.23
C SER A 71 -12.04 -10.36 -8.63
N CYS A 72 -12.82 -10.90 -7.66
CA CYS A 72 -14.11 -11.50 -7.91
C CYS A 72 -15.16 -10.47 -8.35
N ASP A 73 -16.20 -10.94 -9.03
CA ASP A 73 -17.34 -10.13 -9.47
C ASP A 73 -17.91 -9.26 -8.33
N GLY A 74 -17.77 -7.96 -8.49
CA GLY A 74 -18.22 -6.96 -7.51
C GLY A 74 -17.16 -6.49 -6.49
N GLY A 75 -16.00 -7.12 -6.37
CA GLY A 75 -14.94 -6.66 -5.45
C GLY A 75 -14.35 -5.31 -5.87
N LEU A 76 -13.76 -5.25 -7.05
CA LEU A 76 -13.19 -4.03 -7.62
C LEU A 76 -14.27 -3.02 -7.97
N ASP A 77 -15.40 -3.47 -8.55
CA ASP A 77 -16.56 -2.64 -8.85
C ASP A 77 -17.17 -2.04 -7.57
N GLY A 78 -17.17 -2.79 -6.48
CA GLY A 78 -17.62 -2.29 -5.17
C GLY A 78 -16.72 -1.18 -4.64
N VAL A 79 -15.41 -1.28 -4.81
CA VAL A 79 -14.47 -0.20 -4.45
C VAL A 79 -14.67 1.01 -5.35
N LEU A 80 -14.80 0.82 -6.66
CA LEU A 80 -15.06 1.90 -7.61
C LEU A 80 -16.37 2.62 -7.30
N TYR A 81 -17.44 1.87 -6.98
CA TYR A 81 -18.72 2.43 -6.57
C TYR A 81 -18.58 3.32 -5.33
N VAL A 82 -17.90 2.83 -4.29
CA VAL A 82 -17.67 3.59 -3.05
C VAL A 82 -16.83 4.84 -3.31
N ALA A 83 -15.80 4.73 -4.15
CA ALA A 83 -14.95 5.86 -4.50
C ALA A 83 -15.72 6.95 -5.27
N ASN A 84 -16.52 6.57 -6.26
CA ASN A 84 -17.39 7.51 -6.99
C ASN A 84 -18.42 8.17 -6.08
N ALA A 85 -19.11 7.40 -5.24
CA ALA A 85 -20.07 7.94 -4.29
C ALA A 85 -19.43 8.93 -3.31
N ALA A 86 -18.21 8.66 -2.84
CA ALA A 86 -17.48 9.57 -1.98
C ALA A 86 -17.08 10.87 -2.69
N VAL A 87 -16.64 10.79 -3.94
CA VAL A 87 -16.32 11.98 -4.75
C VAL A 87 -17.57 12.82 -5.01
N GLU A 88 -18.69 12.18 -5.38
CA GLU A 88 -19.97 12.86 -5.61
C GLU A 88 -20.48 13.56 -4.33
N GLU A 89 -20.42 12.89 -3.17
CA GLU A 89 -20.78 13.43 -1.88
C GLU A 89 -19.94 14.69 -1.57
N PHE A 90 -18.61 14.57 -1.68
CA PHE A 90 -17.67 15.66 -1.41
C PHE A 90 -17.89 16.88 -2.33
N CYS A 91 -18.07 16.62 -3.63
CA CYS A 91 -18.28 17.67 -4.64
C CYS A 91 -19.62 18.36 -4.47
N SER A 92 -20.69 17.59 -4.16
CA SER A 92 -22.03 18.13 -3.93
C SER A 92 -22.07 19.08 -2.76
N GLU A 93 -21.38 18.78 -1.66
CA GLU A 93 -21.31 19.65 -0.48
C GLU A 93 -20.58 20.99 -0.76
N ARG A 94 -19.65 21.00 -1.71
CA ARG A 94 -18.79 22.15 -2.02
C ARG A 94 -19.16 22.87 -3.31
N GLY A 95 -20.08 22.31 -4.10
CA GLY A 95 -20.52 22.89 -5.37
C GLY A 95 -19.41 22.92 -6.42
N ILE A 96 -18.56 21.90 -6.46
CA ILE A 96 -17.47 21.74 -7.41
C ILE A 96 -17.76 20.61 -8.40
N ASP A 97 -17.09 20.63 -9.56
CA ASP A 97 -17.23 19.60 -10.58
C ASP A 97 -16.74 18.23 -10.09
N VAL A 98 -17.46 17.18 -10.50
CA VAL A 98 -17.15 15.80 -10.10
C VAL A 98 -16.07 15.24 -11.04
N PRO A 99 -14.84 14.98 -10.56
CA PRO A 99 -13.81 14.37 -11.35
C PRO A 99 -14.10 12.87 -11.58
N ASN A 100 -13.59 12.33 -12.68
CA ASN A 100 -13.66 10.89 -12.93
C ASN A 100 -12.80 10.12 -11.91
N VAL A 101 -13.23 8.89 -11.55
CA VAL A 101 -12.45 8.01 -10.69
C VAL A 101 -12.15 6.71 -11.44
N SER A 102 -10.93 6.25 -11.35
CA SER A 102 -10.54 4.93 -11.83
C SER A 102 -9.92 4.10 -10.71
N VAL A 103 -10.24 2.80 -10.70
CA VAL A 103 -9.72 1.84 -9.73
C VAL A 103 -9.10 0.68 -10.50
N THR A 104 -7.88 0.31 -10.16
CA THR A 104 -7.16 -0.80 -10.78
C THR A 104 -6.49 -1.67 -9.72
N LEU A 105 -6.40 -2.96 -10.00
CA LEU A 105 -5.69 -3.93 -9.18
C LEU A 105 -4.56 -4.53 -10.02
N GLY A 106 -3.34 -4.50 -9.52
CA GLY A 106 -2.17 -4.98 -10.26
C GLY A 106 -0.89 -4.85 -9.45
N ASP A 107 0.22 -5.11 -10.11
CA ASP A 107 1.54 -5.01 -9.49
C ASP A 107 2.12 -3.62 -9.70
N GLU A 108 2.63 -3.02 -8.63
CA GLU A 108 3.20 -1.67 -8.64
C GLU A 108 4.49 -1.61 -7.82
N LYS A 109 5.46 -0.81 -8.29
CA LYS A 109 6.71 -0.58 -7.58
C LYS A 109 6.51 0.46 -6.48
N TYR A 110 6.96 0.10 -5.28
CA TYR A 110 6.94 0.98 -4.12
C TYR A 110 8.36 1.26 -3.64
N PRO A 111 8.66 2.51 -3.27
CA PRO A 111 9.87 2.83 -2.52
C PRO A 111 9.74 2.25 -1.10
N ARG A 112 10.86 2.20 -0.38
CA ARG A 112 10.83 1.85 1.04
C ARG A 112 9.96 2.82 1.82
N ARG A 113 9.05 2.30 2.63
CA ARG A 113 8.15 3.10 3.48
C ARG A 113 8.20 2.62 4.92
N TYR A 114 8.02 3.58 5.84
CA TYR A 114 8.00 3.34 7.28
C TYR A 114 6.61 3.68 7.82
N TYR A 115 6.05 2.79 8.62
CA TYR A 115 4.75 2.94 9.27
C TYR A 115 4.91 2.49 10.72
N GLU A 116 4.77 3.38 11.70
CA GLU A 116 4.69 3.07 13.14
C GLU A 116 5.64 1.94 13.61
N GLY A 117 6.94 2.08 13.33
CA GLY A 117 7.95 1.07 13.71
C GLY A 117 8.13 -0.08 12.71
N LEU A 118 7.32 -0.18 11.66
CA LEU A 118 7.46 -1.16 10.60
C LEU A 118 8.10 -0.56 9.36
N ALA A 119 9.03 -1.29 8.74
CA ALA A 119 9.75 -0.87 7.54
C ALA A 119 9.47 -1.82 6.38
N PHE A 120 8.63 -1.39 5.45
CA PHE A 120 8.38 -2.14 4.21
C PHE A 120 9.49 -1.87 3.20
N PRO A 121 10.19 -2.90 2.72
CA PRO A 121 11.27 -2.73 1.75
C PRO A 121 10.74 -2.20 0.41
N SER A 122 11.62 -1.54 -0.37
CA SER A 122 11.33 -1.18 -1.75
C SER A 122 11.16 -2.45 -2.60
N GLY A 123 10.16 -2.48 -3.46
CA GLY A 123 9.88 -3.64 -4.30
C GLY A 123 8.54 -3.56 -5.03
N THR A 124 8.20 -4.62 -5.75
CA THR A 124 6.92 -4.73 -6.46
C THR A 124 5.92 -5.46 -5.57
N TYR A 125 4.78 -4.81 -5.31
CA TYR A 125 3.70 -5.32 -4.47
C TYR A 125 2.40 -5.38 -5.25
N HIS A 126 1.49 -6.24 -4.84
CA HIS A 126 0.09 -6.11 -5.23
C HIS A 126 -0.48 -4.78 -4.73
N SER A 127 -1.14 -4.06 -5.59
CA SER A 127 -1.62 -2.70 -5.34
C SER A 127 -3.06 -2.52 -5.80
N LEU A 128 -3.89 -2.02 -4.90
CA LEU A 128 -5.17 -1.39 -5.24
C LEU A 128 -4.89 0.08 -5.48
N ARG A 129 -4.99 0.52 -6.73
CA ARG A 129 -4.69 1.89 -7.14
C ARG A 129 -5.97 2.63 -7.48
N VAL A 130 -6.13 3.82 -6.90
CA VAL A 130 -7.27 4.71 -7.11
C VAL A 130 -6.75 6.04 -7.64
N ILE A 131 -7.24 6.47 -8.79
CA ILE A 131 -6.87 7.75 -9.40
C ILE A 131 -8.12 8.62 -9.45
N ILE A 132 -8.02 9.82 -8.89
CA ILE A 132 -9.07 10.84 -8.91
C ILE A 132 -8.69 11.88 -9.97
N GLY A 133 -9.57 12.11 -10.94
CA GLY A 133 -9.34 13.05 -12.03
C GLY A 133 -8.12 12.69 -12.88
N GLU A 134 -7.25 13.67 -13.10
CA GLU A 134 -6.03 13.51 -13.92
C GLU A 134 -4.90 12.78 -13.18
N GLY A 135 -4.98 12.64 -11.85
CA GLY A 135 -3.96 11.97 -11.07
C GLY A 135 -2.61 12.70 -11.03
N GLU A 136 -2.63 14.03 -11.11
CA GLU A 136 -1.42 14.87 -11.09
C GLU A 136 -1.07 15.39 -9.68
N GLY A 137 -1.88 15.04 -8.67
CA GLY A 137 -1.67 15.46 -7.29
C GLY A 137 -0.79 14.50 -6.49
N GLU A 138 -0.59 14.87 -5.22
CA GLU A 138 0.21 14.08 -4.28
C GLU A 138 -0.41 12.70 -4.02
N ASN A 139 0.49 11.72 -3.93
CA ASN A 139 0.18 10.33 -3.65
C ASN A 139 -0.11 10.12 -2.16
N TRP A 140 -1.04 9.20 -1.86
CA TRP A 140 -1.21 8.65 -0.53
C TRP A 140 -1.01 7.13 -0.57
N TRP A 141 -0.17 6.61 0.32
CA TRP A 141 0.29 5.23 0.32
C TRP A 141 0.01 4.55 1.64
N CYS A 142 -0.54 3.35 1.61
CA CYS A 142 -0.71 2.53 2.81
C CYS A 142 -0.63 1.03 2.52
N VAL A 143 -0.73 0.22 3.58
CA VAL A 143 -0.86 -1.24 3.52
C VAL A 143 -2.31 -1.61 3.79
N LEU A 144 -2.98 -2.13 2.76
CA LEU A 144 -4.39 -2.51 2.82
C LEU A 144 -4.55 -3.89 3.46
N PHE A 145 -3.64 -4.80 3.13
CA PHE A 145 -3.57 -6.12 3.74
C PHE A 145 -2.10 -6.49 4.05
N PRO A 146 -1.75 -6.90 5.26
CA PRO A 146 -2.55 -6.83 6.49
C PRO A 146 -3.08 -5.41 6.78
N PRO A 147 -4.20 -5.26 7.51
CA PRO A 147 -4.92 -3.99 7.64
C PRO A 147 -4.21 -2.96 8.54
N LEU A 148 -3.07 -2.43 8.12
CA LEU A 148 -2.32 -1.40 8.87
C LEU A 148 -2.98 -0.02 8.80
N CYS A 149 -3.76 0.25 7.75
CA CYS A 149 -4.45 1.52 7.57
C CYS A 149 -5.61 1.72 8.55
N PHE A 150 -6.07 0.66 9.21
CA PHE A 150 -7.24 0.68 10.10
C PHE A 150 -6.87 0.89 11.56
N SER A 151 -5.60 0.70 11.92
CA SER A 151 -5.14 0.70 13.30
C SER A 151 -4.69 2.07 13.83
N ALA A 152 -5.04 3.17 13.18
CA ALA A 152 -4.72 4.52 13.66
C ALA A 152 -5.23 4.85 15.08
N ALA A 153 -5.97 3.93 15.73
CA ALA A 153 -6.52 4.09 17.08
C ALA A 153 -5.86 3.22 18.16
N SER A 154 -4.99 2.28 17.81
CA SER A 154 -4.27 1.41 18.78
C SER A 154 -2.93 0.97 18.19
N GLU A 155 -1.88 0.96 19.00
CA GLU A 155 -0.59 0.39 18.60
C GLU A 155 -0.80 -1.11 18.28
N PRO A 156 -0.53 -1.55 17.03
CA PRO A 156 -0.73 -2.94 16.67
C PRO A 156 0.27 -3.82 17.41
N ASN A 157 -0.22 -4.85 18.09
CA ASN A 157 0.60 -5.85 18.76
C ASN A 157 1.13 -6.88 17.74
N ASP A 158 2.27 -7.51 18.06
CA ASP A 158 2.88 -8.57 17.24
C ASP A 158 1.89 -9.70 16.89
N SER A 159 0.99 -10.04 17.83
CA SER A 159 -0.05 -11.04 17.65
C SER A 159 -1.08 -10.67 16.59
N ASP A 160 -1.33 -9.37 16.37
CA ASP A 160 -2.34 -8.90 15.42
C ASP A 160 -1.89 -9.16 13.98
N PHE A 161 -0.59 -8.94 13.68
CA PHE A 161 -0.03 -9.20 12.35
C PHE A 161 -0.01 -10.67 11.98
N ILE A 162 0.27 -11.54 12.95
CA ILE A 162 0.28 -13.00 12.75
C ILE A 162 -1.15 -13.52 12.60
N SER A 163 -2.10 -12.98 13.35
CA SER A 163 -3.52 -13.39 13.27
C SER A 163 -4.17 -13.05 11.93
N VAL A 164 -3.68 -12.01 11.25
CA VAL A 164 -4.15 -11.57 9.92
C VAL A 164 -3.30 -12.08 8.75
N GLY A 165 -2.49 -13.12 8.96
CA GLY A 165 -1.88 -13.91 7.87
C GLY A 165 -0.42 -13.61 7.55
N LEU A 166 0.30 -12.78 8.31
CA LEU A 166 1.75 -12.70 8.22
C LEU A 166 2.42 -13.85 8.99
N THR A 167 3.44 -14.46 8.38
CA THR A 167 4.28 -15.40 9.12
C THR A 167 5.22 -14.66 10.08
N PRO A 168 5.69 -15.31 11.17
CA PRO A 168 6.67 -14.71 12.08
C PRO A 168 7.94 -14.23 11.38
N ASP A 169 8.37 -14.90 10.31
CA ASP A 169 9.55 -14.48 9.53
C ASP A 169 9.28 -13.20 8.71
N GLN A 170 8.08 -13.06 8.15
CA GLN A 170 7.67 -11.84 7.45
C GLN A 170 7.54 -10.66 8.42
N TYR A 171 6.96 -10.88 9.60
CA TYR A 171 6.90 -9.86 10.64
C TYR A 171 8.30 -9.41 11.09
N ASN A 172 9.22 -10.34 11.33
CA ASN A 172 10.61 -10.02 11.69
C ASN A 172 11.35 -9.19 10.62
N VAL A 173 10.99 -9.36 9.33
CA VAL A 173 11.57 -8.56 8.24
C VAL A 173 11.13 -7.10 8.32
N ILE A 174 9.85 -6.85 8.62
CA ILE A 174 9.28 -5.50 8.65
C ILE A 174 9.51 -4.79 10.00
N SER A 175 9.50 -5.51 11.12
CA SER A 175 9.77 -4.94 12.46
C SER A 175 11.24 -4.64 12.70
N GLY A 176 12.14 -5.19 11.88
CA GLY A 176 13.58 -4.98 12.01
C GLY A 176 14.23 -5.74 13.16
N GLU A 177 13.51 -6.53 13.94
CA GLU A 177 14.04 -7.22 15.13
C GLU A 177 15.13 -8.26 14.81
N LYS A 178 15.14 -8.82 13.60
CA LYS A 178 16.15 -9.77 13.13
C LYS A 178 16.97 -9.30 11.92
N SER A 179 16.96 -8.00 11.64
CA SER A 179 17.90 -7.49 10.63
C SER A 179 19.33 -7.71 11.13
N PRO A 180 20.19 -8.40 10.37
CA PRO A 180 21.58 -8.54 10.76
C PRO A 180 22.17 -7.15 10.99
N LYS A 181 22.92 -6.97 12.10
CA LYS A 181 23.51 -5.69 12.53
C LYS A 181 24.42 -5.03 11.48
N TYR A 182 24.70 -5.71 10.39
CA TYR A 182 25.55 -5.25 9.29
C TYR A 182 24.88 -5.61 7.96
N ARG A 183 24.03 -4.70 7.43
CA ARG A 183 23.69 -4.67 6.00
C ARG A 183 24.70 -3.77 5.31
N ILE A 184 25.60 -4.34 4.53
CA ILE A 184 26.36 -3.56 3.57
C ILE A 184 25.38 -3.22 2.44
N ARG A 185 24.62 -2.14 2.59
CA ARG A 185 23.86 -1.54 1.51
C ARG A 185 24.67 -0.39 0.95
N PHE A 186 24.97 -0.47 -0.33
CA PHE A 186 25.55 0.67 -1.02
C PHE A 186 24.47 1.75 -1.13
N ARG A 187 24.59 2.80 -0.34
CA ARG A 187 23.71 3.98 -0.32
C ARG A 187 23.45 4.58 -1.72
N ILE A 188 24.36 4.30 -2.67
CA ILE A 188 24.24 4.67 -4.07
C ILE A 188 23.05 3.98 -4.76
N ILE A 189 22.72 2.74 -4.43
CA ILE A 189 21.60 2.01 -5.04
C ILE A 189 20.27 2.58 -4.51
N GLU A 190 20.17 2.83 -3.21
CA GLU A 190 19.00 3.48 -2.61
C GLU A 190 18.76 4.89 -3.20
N TRP A 191 19.84 5.66 -3.42
CA TRP A 191 19.77 6.98 -4.02
C TRP A 191 19.38 6.94 -5.51
N ILE A 192 19.83 5.93 -6.26
CA ILE A 192 19.41 5.72 -7.66
C ILE A 192 17.92 5.31 -7.71
N GLU A 193 17.47 4.44 -6.83
CA GLU A 193 16.06 4.03 -6.75
C GLU A 193 15.14 5.21 -6.37
N GLU A 194 15.55 6.08 -5.45
CA GLU A 194 14.85 7.32 -5.12
C GLU A 194 14.75 8.27 -6.31
N LEU A 195 15.84 8.45 -7.09
CA LEU A 195 15.85 9.31 -8.28
C LEU A 195 14.91 8.85 -9.41
N PHE A 196 14.62 7.54 -9.50
CA PHE A 196 13.73 6.98 -10.51
C PHE A 196 12.29 6.75 -10.01
N SER A 197 12.02 6.94 -8.72
CA SER A 197 10.71 6.73 -8.10
C SER A 197 9.86 8.01 -8.01
N ASP A 198 10.46 9.18 -8.26
CA ASP A 198 9.80 10.50 -8.21
C ASP A 198 9.28 10.98 -9.60
N LYS A 199 8.92 10.03 -10.48
CA LYS A 199 8.18 10.36 -11.70
C LYS A 199 6.93 9.53 -11.82
#